data_7ab8544bad02c78c4b678b682baebffa
#
_entry.id   7ab8544bad02c78c4b678b682baebffa
#
_cell.length_a   1.000
_cell.length_b   1.000
_cell.length_c   1.000
_cell.angle_alpha   90.00
_cell.angle_beta   90.00
_cell.angle_gamma   90.00
#
_symmetry.space_group_name_H-M   'P 1'
#
loop_
_entity.id
_entity.type
_entity.pdbx_description
1 polymer ?
#
loop_
_entity_poly.entity_id
_entity_poly.type
_entity_poly.pdbx_seq_one_letter_code
_entity_poly.pdbx_strand_id
1 'polypeptide(L)'
;MGLGIAHQVANTPGMELTWVTDTQIKNAAKAAALADDCLHSDDTLKLIAEHPVDVFVESTNSIWSAFLYCQAAIKNKAHVVLMNAEVDLVFGPQLQALAKENNVVVTSDAGDQHGVLATMIDEIQLWGFDIVQAGNIKGFLNRYATAEDLIEEAAKRNLNPIQCCAYTDGTKLNIEMALLANAYGLTPTQIGMTGPQISDVKDAMDSFDLHSIPKNGSIDYLLGAEPGGGVYVIGRSEDNFQQPYLNYYKIGEGPYYLFSRPYHLCHLETTTAIAKAAIQNEAILQPWQGRIADVYAFAKSDIVAETPIPHGIGGDHFYGLVASAEEADTKGWIPIALLDGEMESALTRSNTSKDQPLTWDHIHPISDPMIRQFHTIQK
;
A
#
# COMPACT_ATOMS: atom_id res chain seq x y z
N MET A 1 1.06 -10.76 9.54
CA MET A 1 1.77 -10.89 8.25
C MET A 1 3.19 -11.42 8.47
N GLY A 2 4.03 -10.81 9.30
CA GLY A 2 5.44 -11.20 9.50
C GLY A 2 5.70 -12.67 9.80
N LEU A 3 4.86 -13.33 10.62
CA LEU A 3 5.00 -14.78 10.86
C LEU A 3 4.84 -15.61 9.58
N GLY A 4 3.90 -15.22 8.68
CA GLY A 4 3.71 -15.89 7.39
C GLY A 4 4.90 -15.69 6.46
N ILE A 5 5.48 -14.49 6.43
CA ILE A 5 6.70 -14.19 5.66
C ILE A 5 7.88 -15.02 6.19
N ALA A 6 8.10 -15.04 7.50
CA ALA A 6 9.16 -15.85 8.13
C ALA A 6 9.02 -17.33 7.77
N HIS A 7 7.80 -17.88 7.83
CA HIS A 7 7.51 -19.25 7.41
C HIS A 7 7.84 -19.47 5.93
N GLN A 8 7.44 -18.55 5.06
CA GLN A 8 7.68 -18.67 3.62
C GLN A 8 9.18 -18.61 3.30
N VAL A 9 9.90 -17.66 3.89
CA VAL A 9 11.36 -17.54 3.72
C VAL A 9 12.09 -18.82 4.17
N ALA A 10 11.76 -19.33 5.37
CA ALA A 10 12.37 -20.55 5.91
C ALA A 10 12.13 -21.79 5.03
N ASN A 11 11.10 -21.80 4.19
CA ASN A 11 10.76 -22.92 3.30
C ASN A 11 11.10 -22.66 1.83
N THR A 12 11.66 -21.50 1.48
CA THR A 12 12.01 -21.16 0.10
C THR A 12 13.47 -21.55 -0.17
N PRO A 13 13.75 -22.44 -1.14
CA PRO A 13 15.11 -22.83 -1.46
C PRO A 13 15.99 -21.64 -1.83
N GLY A 14 17.20 -21.60 -1.23
CA GLY A 14 18.16 -20.50 -1.46
C GLY A 14 17.92 -19.25 -0.62
N MET A 15 16.95 -19.27 0.28
CA MET A 15 16.73 -18.23 1.29
C MET A 15 17.05 -18.75 2.69
N GLU A 16 17.56 -17.88 3.55
CA GLU A 16 17.87 -18.16 4.94
C GLU A 16 17.20 -17.10 5.83
N LEU A 17 16.45 -17.53 6.84
CA LEU A 17 15.87 -16.67 7.86
C LEU A 17 16.90 -16.45 8.97
N THR A 18 17.68 -15.37 8.85
CA THR A 18 18.80 -15.07 9.74
C THR A 18 18.36 -14.60 11.11
N TRP A 19 17.37 -13.69 11.17
CA TRP A 19 16.81 -13.17 12.41
C TRP A 19 15.42 -12.58 12.26
N VAL A 20 14.69 -12.49 13.36
CA VAL A 20 13.36 -11.89 13.44
C VAL A 20 13.28 -10.97 14.66
N THR A 21 12.59 -9.83 14.50
CA THR A 21 12.27 -8.93 15.58
C THR A 21 10.78 -8.63 15.70
N ASP A 22 10.32 -8.40 16.92
CA ASP A 22 8.95 -7.96 17.22
C ASP A 22 9.00 -7.28 18.60
N THR A 23 8.25 -6.19 18.80
CA THR A 23 8.12 -5.52 20.10
C THR A 23 7.62 -6.47 21.20
N GLN A 24 6.91 -7.53 20.81
CA GLN A 24 6.53 -8.65 21.66
C GLN A 24 7.53 -9.79 21.45
N ILE A 25 8.54 -9.90 22.30
CA ILE A 25 9.61 -10.91 22.18
C ILE A 25 9.09 -12.35 21.98
N LYS A 26 7.88 -12.67 22.46
CA LYS A 26 7.24 -13.97 22.26
C LYS A 26 6.86 -14.21 20.79
N ASN A 27 6.48 -13.17 20.07
CA ASN A 27 6.18 -13.27 18.64
C ASN A 27 7.48 -13.48 17.83
N ALA A 28 8.53 -12.72 18.15
CA ALA A 28 9.85 -12.89 17.56
C ALA A 28 10.38 -14.32 17.78
N ALA A 29 10.33 -14.83 18.99
CA ALA A 29 10.74 -16.20 19.33
C ALA A 29 9.92 -17.26 18.59
N LYS A 30 8.61 -17.05 18.44
CA LYS A 30 7.74 -17.97 17.68
C LYS A 30 8.11 -18.01 16.20
N ALA A 31 8.42 -16.86 15.61
CA ALA A 31 8.82 -16.81 14.21
C ALA A 31 10.22 -17.36 13.97
N ALA A 32 11.17 -17.07 14.85
CA ALA A 32 12.53 -17.62 14.79
C ALA A 32 12.56 -19.15 14.90
N ALA A 33 11.65 -19.77 15.66
CA ALA A 33 11.54 -21.22 15.77
C ALA A 33 11.14 -21.94 14.45
N LEU A 34 10.89 -21.20 13.38
CA LEU A 34 10.62 -21.77 12.04
C LEU A 34 11.89 -22.14 11.25
N ALA A 35 13.05 -21.69 11.71
CA ALA A 35 14.34 -22.00 11.09
C ALA A 35 15.40 -22.31 12.16
N ASP A 36 16.37 -23.16 11.79
CA ASP A 36 17.52 -23.46 12.66
C ASP A 36 18.43 -22.23 12.75
N ASP A 37 19.02 -22.00 13.92
CA ASP A 37 19.97 -20.91 14.20
C ASP A 37 19.46 -19.48 13.97
N CYS A 38 18.16 -19.29 13.79
CA CYS A 38 17.54 -17.98 13.62
C CYS A 38 17.53 -17.20 14.94
N LEU A 39 18.11 -16.01 14.93
CA LEU A 39 18.12 -15.11 16.08
C LEU A 39 16.76 -14.42 16.28
N HIS A 40 16.47 -13.98 17.51
CA HIS A 40 15.30 -13.15 17.79
C HIS A 40 15.58 -12.11 18.87
N SER A 41 14.93 -10.95 18.75
CA SER A 41 15.08 -9.82 19.66
C SER A 41 13.82 -8.92 19.63
N ASP A 42 13.70 -8.06 20.62
CA ASP A 42 12.82 -6.90 20.62
C ASP A 42 13.55 -5.60 20.20
N ASP A 43 14.86 -5.67 19.95
CA ASP A 43 15.69 -4.55 19.51
C ASP A 43 16.12 -4.74 18.04
N THR A 44 15.33 -4.16 17.14
CA THR A 44 15.56 -4.24 15.69
C THR A 44 16.84 -3.53 15.27
N LEU A 45 17.12 -2.35 15.81
CA LEU A 45 18.30 -1.57 15.44
C LEU A 45 19.60 -2.27 15.82
N LYS A 46 19.60 -2.98 16.95
CA LYS A 46 20.72 -3.80 17.37
C LYS A 46 20.99 -4.95 16.41
N LEU A 47 19.96 -5.72 16.02
CA LEU A 47 20.16 -6.84 15.07
C LEU A 47 20.59 -6.35 13.70
N ILE A 48 20.04 -5.25 13.20
CA ILE A 48 20.50 -4.65 11.93
C ILE A 48 22.00 -4.31 12.00
N ALA A 49 22.47 -3.77 13.13
CA ALA A 49 23.88 -3.36 13.29
C ALA A 49 24.86 -4.53 13.47
N GLU A 50 24.44 -5.57 14.22
CA GLU A 50 25.32 -6.68 14.60
C GLU A 50 25.25 -7.88 13.64
N HIS A 51 24.14 -8.05 12.91
CA HIS A 51 23.87 -9.20 12.04
C HIS A 51 23.43 -8.75 10.66
N PRO A 52 24.37 -8.40 9.75
CA PRO A 52 24.04 -7.95 8.40
C PRO A 52 23.31 -9.03 7.61
N VAL A 53 22.37 -8.60 6.77
CA VAL A 53 21.56 -9.44 5.87
C VAL A 53 21.55 -8.86 4.47
N ASP A 54 21.30 -9.68 3.46
CA ASP A 54 21.16 -9.21 2.08
C ASP A 54 19.86 -8.41 1.92
N VAL A 55 18.78 -8.87 2.56
CA VAL A 55 17.45 -8.25 2.47
C VAL A 55 16.82 -8.11 3.85
N PHE A 56 16.40 -6.92 4.19
CA PHE A 56 15.55 -6.62 5.35
C PHE A 56 14.09 -6.53 4.90
N VAL A 57 13.20 -7.32 5.48
CA VAL A 57 11.75 -7.25 5.22
C VAL A 57 11.07 -6.51 6.36
N GLU A 58 10.50 -5.35 6.05
CA GLU A 58 9.71 -4.54 6.98
C GLU A 58 8.24 -4.96 6.93
N SER A 59 7.70 -5.42 8.04
CA SER A 59 6.32 -5.94 8.12
C SER A 59 5.58 -5.53 9.40
N THR A 60 6.00 -4.42 10.00
CA THR A 60 5.30 -3.82 11.14
C THR A 60 4.05 -3.05 10.68
N ASN A 61 3.30 -2.52 11.62
CA ASN A 61 2.20 -1.57 11.38
C ASN A 61 2.51 -0.17 11.93
N SER A 62 3.79 0.12 12.19
CA SER A 62 4.28 1.42 12.63
C SER A 62 4.93 2.14 11.45
N ILE A 63 4.60 3.41 11.23
CA ILE A 63 5.16 4.20 10.12
C ILE A 63 6.53 4.76 10.51
N TRP A 64 6.61 5.37 11.70
CA TRP A 64 7.84 6.03 12.13
C TRP A 64 8.95 5.05 12.48
N SER A 65 8.66 4.01 13.28
CA SER A 65 9.64 2.96 13.59
C SER A 65 10.11 2.22 12.34
N ALA A 66 9.20 1.88 11.41
CA ALA A 66 9.53 1.28 10.12
C ALA A 66 10.51 2.16 9.32
N PHE A 67 10.25 3.47 9.23
CA PHE A 67 11.15 4.40 8.57
C PHE A 67 12.56 4.40 9.16
N LEU A 68 12.68 4.40 10.49
CA LEU A 68 13.98 4.35 11.17
C LEU A 68 14.72 3.03 10.91
N TYR A 69 13.99 1.89 10.93
CA TYR A 69 14.57 0.58 10.66
C TYR A 69 15.02 0.46 9.20
N CYS A 70 14.22 0.92 8.26
CA CYS A 70 14.57 0.93 6.84
C CYS A 70 15.82 1.78 6.58
N GLN A 71 15.91 2.97 7.20
CA GLN A 71 17.12 3.80 7.09
C GLN A 71 18.37 3.09 7.63
N ALA A 72 18.25 2.39 8.76
CA ALA A 72 19.36 1.66 9.34
C ALA A 72 19.79 0.48 8.46
N ALA A 73 18.82 -0.29 7.92
CA ALA A 73 19.07 -1.41 7.01
C ALA A 73 19.76 -0.94 5.72
N ILE A 74 19.27 0.13 5.10
CA ILE A 74 19.87 0.74 3.89
C ILE A 74 21.32 1.15 4.14
N LYS A 75 21.60 1.83 5.26
CA LYS A 75 22.97 2.25 5.64
C LYS A 75 23.88 1.06 5.88
N ASN A 76 23.33 -0.07 6.35
CA ASN A 76 24.04 -1.34 6.47
C ASN A 76 24.09 -2.17 5.18
N LYS A 77 23.71 -1.58 4.04
CA LYS A 77 23.78 -2.20 2.71
C LYS A 77 22.81 -3.36 2.49
N ALA A 78 21.75 -3.47 3.28
CA ALA A 78 20.66 -4.39 3.03
C ALA A 78 19.68 -3.79 2.01
N HIS A 79 19.18 -4.60 1.07
CA HIS A 79 17.97 -4.28 0.33
C HIS A 79 16.78 -4.27 1.28
N VAL A 80 15.72 -3.53 0.96
CA VAL A 80 14.52 -3.43 1.80
C VAL A 80 13.28 -3.80 1.00
N VAL A 81 12.49 -4.72 1.56
CA VAL A 81 11.15 -5.07 1.06
C VAL A 81 10.10 -4.58 2.06
N LEU A 82 9.17 -3.77 1.59
CA LEU A 82 8.13 -3.13 2.39
C LEU A 82 6.80 -3.87 2.24
N MET A 83 6.43 -4.65 3.26
CA MET A 83 5.06 -5.14 3.44
C MET A 83 4.15 -4.07 4.07
N ASN A 84 4.73 -3.04 4.68
CA ASN A 84 4.06 -1.88 5.25
C ASN A 84 3.89 -0.81 4.17
N ALA A 85 2.72 -0.78 3.56
CA ALA A 85 2.38 0.16 2.50
C ALA A 85 2.35 1.63 2.99
N GLU A 86 2.07 1.84 4.28
CA GLU A 86 1.97 3.16 4.88
C GLU A 86 3.31 3.88 4.94
N VAL A 87 4.38 3.18 5.33
CA VAL A 87 5.72 3.77 5.33
C VAL A 87 6.20 4.07 3.93
N ASP A 88 5.85 3.25 2.95
CA ASP A 88 6.16 3.48 1.53
C ASP A 88 5.43 4.72 1.00
N LEU A 89 4.15 4.89 1.34
CA LEU A 89 3.37 6.06 0.93
C LEU A 89 3.95 7.36 1.51
N VAL A 90 4.30 7.37 2.81
CA VAL A 90 4.76 8.59 3.52
C VAL A 90 6.21 8.91 3.20
N PHE A 91 7.09 7.90 3.18
CA PHE A 91 8.54 8.06 3.13
C PHE A 91 9.23 7.35 1.95
N GLY A 92 8.46 6.70 1.07
CA GLY A 92 8.98 5.99 -0.09
C GLY A 92 9.99 6.80 -0.91
N PRO A 93 9.69 8.02 -1.36
CA PRO A 93 10.65 8.84 -2.11
C PRO A 93 11.96 9.10 -1.37
N GLN A 94 11.90 9.30 -0.05
CA GLN A 94 13.09 9.53 0.78
C GLN A 94 13.91 8.25 0.97
N LEU A 95 13.24 7.12 1.22
CA LEU A 95 13.90 5.82 1.31
C LEU A 95 14.57 5.44 -0.02
N GLN A 96 13.94 5.75 -1.16
CA GLN A 96 14.50 5.55 -2.49
C GLN A 96 15.77 6.38 -2.72
N ALA A 97 15.75 7.67 -2.34
CA ALA A 97 16.91 8.52 -2.45
C ALA A 97 18.09 7.96 -1.64
N LEU A 98 17.84 7.55 -0.40
CA LEU A 98 18.84 6.94 0.47
C LEU A 98 19.35 5.59 -0.07
N ALA A 99 18.46 4.76 -0.63
CA ALA A 99 18.79 3.47 -1.22
C ALA A 99 19.75 3.66 -2.42
N LYS A 100 19.45 4.62 -3.28
CA LYS A 100 20.28 4.97 -4.43
C LYS A 100 21.71 5.38 -4.01
N GLU A 101 21.85 6.19 -2.97
CA GLU A 101 23.14 6.58 -2.39
C GLU A 101 23.93 5.40 -1.83
N ASN A 102 23.23 4.36 -1.38
CA ASN A 102 23.81 3.17 -0.77
C ASN A 102 23.96 1.97 -1.73
N ASN A 103 23.52 2.09 -2.99
CA ASN A 103 23.51 1.05 -4.01
C ASN A 103 22.72 -0.21 -3.57
N VAL A 104 21.55 -0.02 -2.95
CA VAL A 104 20.60 -1.05 -2.58
C VAL A 104 19.22 -0.73 -3.15
N VAL A 105 18.33 -1.70 -3.14
CA VAL A 105 16.93 -1.58 -3.58
C VAL A 105 16.03 -1.41 -2.35
N VAL A 106 15.09 -0.47 -2.44
CA VAL A 106 13.89 -0.44 -1.61
C VAL A 106 12.72 -0.70 -2.53
N THR A 107 11.83 -1.60 -2.18
CA THR A 107 10.68 -2.00 -3.00
C THR A 107 9.46 -2.28 -2.13
N SER A 108 8.27 -2.01 -2.65
CA SER A 108 7.05 -2.59 -2.10
C SER A 108 7.09 -4.12 -2.22
N ASP A 109 6.28 -4.80 -1.41
CA ASP A 109 6.06 -6.24 -1.49
C ASP A 109 5.44 -6.67 -2.83
N ALA A 110 5.67 -7.91 -3.24
CA ALA A 110 5.14 -8.46 -4.49
C ALA A 110 3.74 -9.07 -4.35
N GLY A 111 3.31 -9.38 -3.14
CA GLY A 111 2.10 -10.17 -2.89
C GLY A 111 0.87 -9.35 -2.48
N ASP A 112 1.02 -8.11 -2.08
CA ASP A 112 -0.09 -7.20 -1.90
C ASP A 112 -0.63 -6.74 -3.26
N GLN A 113 -1.88 -6.28 -3.31
CA GLN A 113 -2.56 -6.02 -4.58
C GLN A 113 -1.81 -5.01 -5.47
N HIS A 114 -1.19 -3.98 -4.90
CA HIS A 114 -0.38 -3.02 -5.66
C HIS A 114 0.90 -3.64 -6.24
N GLY A 115 1.56 -4.57 -5.55
CA GLY A 115 2.71 -5.31 -6.06
C GLY A 115 2.35 -6.28 -7.18
N VAL A 116 1.22 -6.98 -7.05
CA VAL A 116 0.66 -7.82 -8.11
C VAL A 116 0.30 -6.99 -9.34
N LEU A 117 -0.35 -5.83 -9.14
CA LEU A 117 -0.67 -4.90 -10.24
C LEU A 117 0.59 -4.38 -10.93
N ALA A 118 1.64 -4.04 -10.18
CA ALA A 118 2.90 -3.59 -10.74
C ALA A 118 3.48 -4.64 -11.71
N THR A 119 3.56 -5.89 -11.28
CA THR A 119 4.03 -6.98 -12.14
C THR A 119 3.17 -7.14 -13.40
N MET A 120 1.84 -7.06 -13.26
CA MET A 120 0.92 -7.15 -14.42
C MET A 120 1.08 -5.96 -15.36
N ILE A 121 1.21 -4.75 -14.84
CA ILE A 121 1.39 -3.54 -15.65
C ILE A 121 2.68 -3.63 -16.46
N ASP A 122 3.79 -4.02 -15.84
CA ASP A 122 5.09 -4.17 -16.51
C ASP A 122 5.01 -5.19 -17.66
N GLU A 123 4.38 -6.34 -17.44
CA GLU A 123 4.17 -7.35 -18.48
C GLU A 123 3.28 -6.85 -19.61
N ILE A 124 2.16 -6.22 -19.31
CA ILE A 124 1.19 -5.72 -20.30
C ILE A 124 1.80 -4.59 -21.12
N GLN A 125 2.57 -3.70 -20.52
CA GLN A 125 3.32 -2.66 -21.24
C GLN A 125 4.41 -3.26 -22.15
N LEU A 126 5.11 -4.30 -21.68
CA LEU A 126 6.10 -5.01 -22.48
C LEU A 126 5.48 -5.68 -23.71
N TRP A 127 4.21 -6.09 -23.62
CA TRP A 127 3.46 -6.62 -24.77
C TRP A 127 2.94 -5.55 -25.73
N GLY A 128 3.17 -4.27 -25.43
CA GLY A 128 2.85 -3.13 -26.29
C GLY A 128 1.45 -2.53 -26.07
N PHE A 129 0.87 -2.71 -24.86
CA PHE A 129 -0.39 -2.06 -24.50
C PHE A 129 -0.13 -0.77 -23.71
N ASP A 130 -0.92 0.26 -24.00
CA ASP A 130 -1.07 1.41 -23.12
C ASP A 130 -1.95 1.03 -21.93
N ILE A 131 -1.57 1.42 -20.72
CA ILE A 131 -2.39 1.19 -19.52
C ILE A 131 -3.48 2.26 -19.45
N VAL A 132 -4.74 1.83 -19.49
CA VAL A 132 -5.91 2.72 -19.40
C VAL A 132 -6.36 2.82 -17.93
N GLN A 133 -6.48 1.67 -17.26
CA GLN A 133 -6.89 1.65 -15.86
C GLN A 133 -6.33 0.41 -15.16
N ALA A 134 -5.99 0.56 -13.90
CA ALA A 134 -5.58 -0.55 -13.05
C ALA A 134 -6.26 -0.45 -11.68
N GLY A 135 -6.61 -1.61 -11.10
CA GLY A 135 -7.30 -1.57 -9.82
C GLY A 135 -7.53 -2.90 -9.12
N ASN A 136 -8.01 -2.75 -7.90
CA ASN A 136 -8.32 -3.85 -7.00
C ASN A 136 -9.77 -4.35 -7.20
N ILE A 137 -10.01 -5.62 -6.86
CA ILE A 137 -11.36 -6.18 -6.79
C ILE A 137 -11.69 -6.42 -5.32
N LYS A 138 -12.66 -5.67 -4.78
CA LYS A 138 -13.09 -5.74 -3.38
C LYS A 138 -14.50 -6.32 -3.30
N GLY A 139 -14.71 -7.27 -2.39
CA GLY A 139 -16.03 -7.88 -2.18
C GLY A 139 -16.99 -6.97 -1.42
N PHE A 140 -16.47 -6.21 -0.44
CA PHE A 140 -17.27 -5.36 0.44
C PHE A 140 -16.45 -4.19 0.97
N LEU A 141 -17.09 -3.02 1.11
CA LEU A 141 -16.57 -1.84 1.80
C LEU A 141 -17.67 -1.19 2.63
N ASN A 142 -17.33 -0.71 3.81
CA ASN A 142 -18.17 0.17 4.63
C ASN A 142 -17.31 1.33 5.16
N ARG A 143 -17.37 2.46 4.48
CA ARG A 143 -16.60 3.68 4.75
C ARG A 143 -16.73 4.17 6.19
N TYR A 144 -17.86 3.89 6.83
CA TYR A 144 -18.18 4.38 8.18
C TYR A 144 -17.99 3.31 9.27
N ALA A 145 -17.39 2.17 8.94
CA ALA A 145 -17.08 1.15 9.93
C ALA A 145 -16.13 1.71 11.00
N THR A 146 -16.32 1.31 12.25
CA THR A 146 -15.46 1.59 13.38
C THR A 146 -14.70 0.35 13.82
N ALA A 147 -13.64 0.52 14.60
CA ALA A 147 -12.93 -0.62 15.17
C ALA A 147 -13.83 -1.42 16.14
N GLU A 148 -14.74 -0.75 16.85
CA GLU A 148 -15.69 -1.38 17.77
C GLU A 148 -16.67 -2.30 17.03
N ASP A 149 -17.20 -1.87 15.89
CA ASP A 149 -18.12 -2.67 15.05
C ASP A 149 -17.49 -3.96 14.53
N LEU A 150 -16.16 -4.01 14.46
CA LEU A 150 -15.41 -5.09 13.82
C LEU A 150 -14.68 -6.04 14.78
N ILE A 151 -14.91 -5.92 16.09
CA ILE A 151 -14.25 -6.77 17.11
C ILE A 151 -14.46 -8.26 16.81
N GLU A 152 -15.71 -8.70 16.55
CA GLU A 152 -16.02 -10.09 16.27
C GLU A 152 -15.43 -10.57 14.94
N GLU A 153 -15.48 -9.72 13.90
CA GLU A 153 -14.95 -10.07 12.60
C GLU A 153 -13.42 -10.11 12.58
N ALA A 154 -12.77 -9.21 13.29
CA ALA A 154 -11.33 -9.20 13.50
C ALA A 154 -10.85 -10.47 14.22
N ALA A 155 -11.58 -10.91 15.25
CA ALA A 155 -11.27 -12.13 15.98
C ALA A 155 -11.31 -13.39 15.08
N LYS A 156 -12.30 -13.49 14.17
CA LYS A 156 -12.39 -14.60 13.20
C LYS A 156 -11.19 -14.66 12.25
N ARG A 157 -10.56 -13.53 11.98
CA ARG A 157 -9.44 -13.39 11.02
C ARG A 157 -8.07 -13.33 11.67
N ASN A 158 -7.98 -13.43 12.99
CA ASN A 158 -6.76 -13.19 13.76
C ASN A 158 -6.12 -11.80 13.50
N LEU A 159 -6.96 -10.80 13.29
CA LEU A 159 -6.56 -9.40 13.14
C LEU A 159 -6.92 -8.62 14.41
N ASN A 160 -6.27 -7.47 14.62
CA ASN A 160 -6.81 -6.51 15.57
C ASN A 160 -7.96 -5.70 14.93
N PRO A 161 -8.89 -5.14 15.74
CA PRO A 161 -10.04 -4.40 15.20
C PRO A 161 -9.67 -3.19 14.34
N ILE A 162 -8.59 -2.47 14.66
CA ILE A 162 -8.10 -1.30 13.89
C ILE A 162 -7.66 -1.73 12.50
N GLN A 163 -6.88 -2.82 12.40
CA GLN A 163 -6.48 -3.34 11.08
C GLN A 163 -7.69 -3.81 10.27
N CYS A 164 -8.65 -4.50 10.92
CA CYS A 164 -9.88 -4.93 10.26
C CYS A 164 -10.69 -3.72 9.76
N CYS A 165 -10.75 -2.65 10.55
CA CYS A 165 -11.40 -1.39 10.17
C CYS A 165 -10.74 -0.76 8.94
N ALA A 166 -9.41 -0.65 8.90
CA ALA A 166 -8.68 -0.07 7.79
C ALA A 166 -8.92 -0.79 6.44
N TYR A 167 -9.13 -2.12 6.48
CA TYR A 167 -9.54 -2.89 5.29
C TYR A 167 -11.01 -2.65 4.94
N THR A 168 -11.87 -2.54 5.94
CA THR A 168 -13.32 -2.45 5.75
C THR A 168 -13.77 -1.06 5.32
N ASP A 169 -13.13 0.01 5.80
CA ASP A 169 -13.48 1.39 5.46
C ASP A 169 -12.88 1.88 4.12
N GLY A 170 -12.03 1.05 3.51
CA GLY A 170 -11.39 1.33 2.24
C GLY A 170 -10.10 2.16 2.34
N THR A 171 -9.64 2.52 3.53
CA THR A 171 -8.38 3.29 3.69
C THR A 171 -7.18 2.53 3.11
N LYS A 172 -7.05 1.23 3.41
CA LYS A 172 -5.98 0.38 2.84
C LYS A 172 -6.06 0.29 1.33
N LEU A 173 -7.25 0.11 0.76
CA LEU A 173 -7.46 0.14 -0.69
C LEU A 173 -6.92 1.44 -1.30
N ASN A 174 -7.27 2.59 -0.71
CA ASN A 174 -6.83 3.89 -1.20
C ASN A 174 -5.30 4.06 -1.10
N ILE A 175 -4.66 3.54 -0.04
CA ILE A 175 -3.20 3.53 0.13
C ILE A 175 -2.53 2.70 -0.97
N GLU A 176 -2.97 1.47 -1.21
CA GLU A 176 -2.46 0.59 -2.26
C GLU A 176 -2.56 1.24 -3.64
N MET A 177 -3.67 1.91 -3.94
CA MET A 177 -3.88 2.60 -5.21
C MET A 177 -3.04 3.89 -5.33
N ALA A 178 -2.80 4.61 -4.24
CA ALA A 178 -1.89 5.76 -4.23
C ALA A 178 -0.44 5.36 -4.53
N LEU A 179 0.02 4.22 -4.00
CA LEU A 179 1.36 3.68 -4.34
C LEU A 179 1.46 3.35 -5.83
N LEU A 180 0.44 2.72 -6.41
CA LEU A 180 0.40 2.43 -7.84
C LEU A 180 0.40 3.71 -8.68
N ALA A 181 -0.37 4.73 -8.27
CA ALA A 181 -0.37 6.05 -8.89
C ALA A 181 1.02 6.67 -8.89
N ASN A 182 1.70 6.69 -7.74
CA ASN A 182 3.03 7.24 -7.57
C ASN A 182 4.12 6.48 -8.37
N ALA A 183 3.87 5.21 -8.68
CA ALA A 183 4.78 4.41 -9.50
C ALA A 183 4.58 4.67 -11.00
N TYR A 184 3.35 4.61 -11.50
CA TYR A 184 3.08 4.59 -12.95
C TYR A 184 2.51 5.90 -13.50
N GLY A 185 2.29 6.90 -12.67
CA GLY A 185 1.69 8.16 -13.12
C GLY A 185 0.18 8.09 -13.35
N LEU A 186 -0.46 7.02 -12.91
CA LEU A 186 -1.91 6.85 -12.99
C LEU A 186 -2.61 7.78 -11.99
N THR A 187 -3.70 8.42 -12.41
CA THR A 187 -4.40 9.37 -11.53
C THR A 187 -5.84 8.92 -11.25
N PRO A 188 -6.36 9.11 -10.04
CA PRO A 188 -7.77 8.85 -9.80
C PRO A 188 -8.63 9.84 -10.60
N THR A 189 -9.72 9.38 -11.20
CA THR A 189 -10.65 10.23 -11.95
C THR A 189 -11.48 11.13 -11.05
N GLN A 190 -11.60 10.77 -9.79
CA GLN A 190 -12.23 11.55 -8.71
C GLN A 190 -11.62 11.18 -7.36
N ILE A 191 -11.86 12.01 -6.34
CA ILE A 191 -11.41 11.74 -4.96
C ILE A 191 -11.95 10.38 -4.50
N GLY A 192 -11.05 9.49 -4.07
CA GLY A 192 -11.39 8.15 -3.57
C GLY A 192 -11.79 7.15 -4.64
N MET A 193 -11.62 7.47 -5.94
CA MET A 193 -11.95 6.62 -7.09
C MET A 193 -13.46 6.42 -7.29
N THR A 194 -13.88 5.75 -8.35
CA THR A 194 -15.31 5.57 -8.69
C THR A 194 -15.91 4.37 -7.97
N GLY A 195 -15.22 3.22 -8.01
CA GLY A 195 -15.64 2.00 -7.35
C GLY A 195 -16.99 1.47 -7.80
N PRO A 196 -17.23 1.23 -9.11
CA PRO A 196 -18.52 0.73 -9.58
C PRO A 196 -18.85 -0.62 -8.96
N GLN A 197 -20.12 -0.81 -8.63
CA GLN A 197 -20.63 -2.08 -8.12
C GLN A 197 -21.06 -2.97 -9.30
N ILE A 198 -20.37 -4.08 -9.48
CA ILE A 198 -20.63 -5.08 -10.53
C ILE A 198 -20.54 -6.49 -9.96
N SER A 199 -21.05 -7.48 -10.67
CA SER A 199 -21.09 -8.87 -10.19
C SER A 199 -20.00 -9.77 -10.78
N ASP A 200 -19.46 -9.45 -11.95
CA ASP A 200 -18.41 -10.21 -12.64
C ASP A 200 -17.32 -9.24 -13.12
N VAL A 201 -16.07 -9.61 -12.94
CA VAL A 201 -14.92 -8.80 -13.39
C VAL A 201 -14.94 -8.57 -14.91
N LYS A 202 -15.57 -9.44 -15.67
CA LYS A 202 -15.72 -9.30 -17.13
C LYS A 202 -16.51 -8.06 -17.53
N ASP A 203 -17.38 -7.56 -16.66
CA ASP A 203 -18.18 -6.36 -16.90
C ASP A 203 -17.40 -5.07 -16.60
N ALA A 204 -16.12 -5.16 -16.21
CA ALA A 204 -15.31 -4.02 -15.82
C ALA A 204 -15.24 -2.95 -16.93
N MET A 205 -15.02 -3.34 -18.19
CA MET A 205 -14.89 -2.39 -19.30
C MET A 205 -16.18 -1.61 -19.58
N ASP A 206 -17.33 -2.20 -19.29
CA ASP A 206 -18.65 -1.58 -19.48
C ASP A 206 -19.06 -0.71 -18.28
N SER A 207 -18.36 -0.83 -17.15
CA SER A 207 -18.65 -0.11 -15.90
C SER A 207 -17.99 1.27 -15.80
N PHE A 208 -17.05 1.58 -16.71
CA PHE A 208 -16.31 2.83 -16.75
C PHE A 208 -16.47 3.54 -18.11
N ASP A 209 -16.44 4.87 -18.08
CA ASP A 209 -16.27 5.65 -19.31
C ASP A 209 -14.79 5.71 -19.70
N LEU A 210 -14.32 4.69 -20.40
CA LEU A 210 -12.92 4.54 -20.78
C LEU A 210 -12.41 5.68 -21.69
N HIS A 211 -13.31 6.40 -22.38
CA HIS A 211 -12.94 7.53 -23.22
C HIS A 211 -12.64 8.81 -22.45
N SER A 212 -13.17 8.94 -21.23
CA SER A 212 -12.93 10.08 -20.35
C SER A 212 -11.66 9.93 -19.50
N ILE A 213 -11.06 8.73 -19.47
CA ILE A 213 -9.85 8.47 -18.70
C ILE A 213 -8.68 9.29 -19.26
N PRO A 214 -7.88 9.94 -18.40
CA PRO A 214 -6.68 10.68 -18.81
C PRO A 214 -5.71 9.78 -19.61
N LYS A 215 -4.93 10.39 -20.53
CA LYS A 215 -3.97 9.64 -21.36
C LYS A 215 -2.91 8.87 -20.58
N ASN A 216 -2.56 9.33 -19.39
CA ASN A 216 -1.63 8.66 -18.49
C ASN A 216 -2.28 7.48 -17.76
N GLY A 217 -3.58 7.24 -17.95
CA GLY A 217 -4.35 6.19 -17.31
C GLY A 217 -4.88 6.59 -15.94
N SER A 218 -5.64 5.68 -15.33
CA SER A 218 -6.26 5.89 -14.02
C SER A 218 -6.11 4.70 -13.09
N ILE A 219 -6.24 4.98 -11.79
CA ILE A 219 -6.46 3.97 -10.75
C ILE A 219 -7.94 3.93 -10.39
N ASP A 220 -8.47 2.72 -10.14
CA ASP A 220 -9.83 2.56 -9.61
C ASP A 220 -9.98 1.20 -8.89
N TYR A 221 -11.18 0.79 -8.52
CA TYR A 221 -11.48 -0.52 -7.99
C TYR A 221 -12.85 -0.99 -8.44
N LEU A 222 -13.10 -2.30 -8.34
CA LEU A 222 -14.40 -2.91 -8.56
C LEU A 222 -14.97 -3.38 -7.22
N LEU A 223 -16.25 -3.13 -6.98
CA LEU A 223 -16.93 -3.54 -5.77
C LEU A 223 -17.94 -4.66 -6.05
N GLY A 224 -17.86 -5.76 -5.30
CA GLY A 224 -18.77 -6.89 -5.38
C GLY A 224 -18.50 -7.87 -6.52
N ALA A 225 -17.51 -7.58 -7.39
CA ALA A 225 -17.19 -8.44 -8.52
C ALA A 225 -16.58 -9.79 -8.07
N GLU A 226 -16.98 -10.85 -8.74
CA GLU A 226 -16.33 -12.16 -8.63
C GLU A 226 -15.36 -12.39 -9.80
N PRO A 227 -14.22 -13.05 -9.50
CA PRO A 227 -13.75 -13.49 -8.18
C PRO A 227 -13.22 -12.33 -7.35
N GLY A 228 -13.69 -12.21 -6.10
CA GLY A 228 -13.26 -11.16 -5.17
C GLY A 228 -11.84 -11.35 -4.66
N GLY A 229 -11.18 -10.24 -4.28
CA GLY A 229 -9.83 -10.25 -3.73
C GLY A 229 -8.70 -10.31 -4.76
N GLY A 230 -9.03 -10.20 -6.05
CA GLY A 230 -8.06 -10.12 -7.13
C GLY A 230 -7.75 -8.67 -7.55
N VAL A 231 -7.16 -8.57 -8.73
CA VAL A 231 -6.81 -7.30 -9.38
C VAL A 231 -7.14 -7.33 -10.87
N TYR A 232 -7.25 -6.16 -11.48
CA TYR A 232 -7.50 -6.03 -12.92
C TYR A 232 -6.68 -4.88 -13.52
N VAL A 233 -6.39 -5.02 -14.81
CA VAL A 233 -5.80 -3.98 -15.67
C VAL A 233 -6.59 -3.91 -16.96
N ILE A 234 -6.97 -2.72 -17.38
CA ILE A 234 -7.50 -2.45 -18.70
C ILE A 234 -6.38 -1.85 -19.53
N GLY A 235 -5.96 -2.59 -20.55
CA GLY A 235 -4.98 -2.17 -21.54
C GLY A 235 -5.62 -1.75 -22.84
N ARG A 236 -4.96 -0.88 -23.61
CA ARG A 236 -5.38 -0.46 -24.96
C ARG A 236 -4.28 -0.79 -25.97
N SER A 237 -4.68 -1.38 -27.09
CA SER A 237 -3.83 -1.55 -28.26
C SER A 237 -4.63 -1.32 -29.54
N GLU A 238 -4.06 -0.57 -30.47
CA GLU A 238 -4.59 -0.38 -31.82
C GLU A 238 -3.75 -1.12 -32.88
N ASP A 239 -2.96 -2.11 -32.45
CA ASP A 239 -2.12 -2.90 -33.34
C ASP A 239 -2.97 -3.89 -34.16
N ASN A 240 -3.22 -3.51 -35.42
CA ASN A 240 -3.99 -4.32 -36.34
C ASN A 240 -3.38 -5.70 -36.67
N PHE A 241 -2.06 -5.86 -36.44
CA PHE A 241 -1.41 -7.16 -36.61
C PHE A 241 -1.73 -8.09 -35.44
N GLN A 242 -1.74 -7.57 -34.22
CA GLN A 242 -2.00 -8.36 -33.01
C GLN A 242 -3.49 -8.66 -32.78
N GLN A 243 -4.39 -7.79 -33.22
CA GLN A 243 -5.82 -7.90 -32.97
C GLN A 243 -6.43 -9.27 -33.32
N PRO A 244 -6.17 -9.89 -34.50
CA PRO A 244 -6.72 -11.22 -34.82
C PRO A 244 -6.20 -12.32 -33.85
N TYR A 245 -4.97 -12.21 -33.37
CA TYR A 245 -4.39 -13.16 -32.42
C TYR A 245 -5.01 -12.98 -31.03
N LEU A 246 -5.20 -11.74 -30.56
CA LEU A 246 -5.85 -11.45 -29.28
C LEU A 246 -7.28 -11.98 -29.25
N ASN A 247 -8.02 -11.79 -30.35
CA ASN A 247 -9.36 -12.36 -30.50
C ASN A 247 -9.32 -13.91 -30.53
N TYR A 248 -8.38 -14.50 -31.25
CA TYR A 248 -8.17 -15.96 -31.25
C TYR A 248 -7.88 -16.51 -29.85
N TYR A 249 -7.07 -15.81 -29.05
CA TYR A 249 -6.75 -16.16 -27.67
C TYR A 249 -7.87 -15.81 -26.66
N LYS A 250 -9.02 -15.31 -27.12
CA LYS A 250 -10.20 -14.97 -26.30
C LYS A 250 -9.97 -13.82 -25.31
N ILE A 251 -9.01 -12.93 -25.60
CA ILE A 251 -8.76 -11.73 -24.80
C ILE A 251 -9.76 -10.61 -25.18
N GLY A 252 -10.25 -10.58 -26.43
CA GLY A 252 -11.23 -9.62 -26.91
C GLY A 252 -10.97 -9.14 -28.33
N GLU A 253 -11.88 -8.29 -28.85
CA GLU A 253 -11.82 -7.72 -30.20
C GLU A 253 -11.08 -6.37 -30.23
N GLY A 254 -10.82 -5.77 -29.06
CA GLY A 254 -10.15 -4.47 -28.93
C GLY A 254 -11.05 -3.27 -29.23
N PRO A 255 -10.53 -2.04 -29.15
CA PRO A 255 -9.13 -1.70 -28.82
C PRO A 255 -8.81 -1.80 -27.32
N TYR A 256 -9.79 -2.01 -26.45
CA TYR A 256 -9.61 -2.20 -24.99
C TYR A 256 -9.63 -3.69 -24.66
N TYR A 257 -8.78 -4.08 -23.71
CA TYR A 257 -8.58 -5.46 -23.31
C TYR A 257 -8.50 -5.56 -21.80
N LEU A 258 -9.23 -6.52 -21.21
CA LEU A 258 -9.24 -6.78 -19.78
C LEU A 258 -8.25 -7.90 -19.44
N PHE A 259 -7.33 -7.59 -18.54
CA PHE A 259 -6.44 -8.55 -17.89
C PHE A 259 -6.81 -8.62 -16.41
N SER A 260 -7.00 -9.81 -15.87
CA SER A 260 -7.34 -9.95 -14.45
C SER A 260 -6.64 -11.13 -13.83
N ARG A 261 -6.27 -10.97 -12.56
CA ARG A 261 -5.76 -12.05 -11.71
C ARG A 261 -6.72 -12.21 -10.54
N PRO A 262 -7.31 -13.43 -10.35
CA PRO A 262 -8.41 -13.64 -9.39
C PRO A 262 -7.94 -13.73 -7.93
N TYR A 263 -6.67 -13.50 -7.63
CA TYR A 263 -6.09 -13.60 -6.29
C TYR A 263 -4.83 -12.74 -6.17
N HIS A 264 -4.45 -12.47 -4.93
CA HIS A 264 -3.14 -12.02 -4.51
C HIS A 264 -2.75 -12.82 -3.26
N LEU A 265 -1.49 -13.18 -3.11
CA LEU A 265 -1.07 -14.16 -2.10
C LEU A 265 -0.14 -13.56 -1.04
N CYS A 266 -0.24 -12.26 -0.77
CA CYS A 266 0.45 -11.53 0.32
C CYS A 266 1.82 -12.14 0.67
N HIS A 267 1.96 -12.68 1.88
CA HIS A 267 3.22 -13.22 2.38
C HIS A 267 3.84 -14.36 1.56
N LEU A 268 3.06 -15.08 0.75
CA LEU A 268 3.59 -16.13 -0.13
C LEU A 268 4.45 -15.56 -1.26
N GLU A 269 4.07 -14.41 -1.80
CA GLU A 269 4.74 -13.76 -2.92
C GLU A 269 5.84 -12.79 -2.46
N THR A 270 5.96 -12.48 -1.16
CA THR A 270 7.05 -11.66 -0.61
C THR A 270 8.43 -12.17 -1.03
N THR A 271 8.60 -13.50 -1.13
CA THR A 271 9.87 -14.11 -1.57
C THR A 271 10.24 -13.72 -3.00
N THR A 272 9.27 -13.38 -3.85
CA THR A 272 9.53 -12.83 -5.19
C THR A 272 10.20 -11.46 -5.11
N ALA A 273 9.71 -10.57 -4.24
CA ALA A 273 10.35 -9.26 -4.02
C ALA A 273 11.76 -9.41 -3.43
N ILE A 274 11.94 -10.33 -2.47
CA ILE A 274 13.25 -10.64 -1.88
C ILE A 274 14.22 -11.10 -2.97
N ALA A 275 13.82 -12.07 -3.80
CA ALA A 275 14.67 -12.62 -4.86
C ALA A 275 15.00 -11.56 -5.93
N LYS A 276 14.03 -10.75 -6.37
CA LYS A 276 14.27 -9.65 -7.33
C LYS A 276 15.27 -8.63 -6.78
N ALA A 277 15.10 -8.19 -5.55
CA ALA A 277 16.00 -7.24 -4.91
C ALA A 277 17.43 -7.82 -4.78
N ALA A 278 17.58 -9.03 -4.23
CA ALA A 278 18.88 -9.61 -3.93
C ALA A 278 19.64 -10.13 -5.15
N ILE A 279 18.94 -10.69 -6.14
CA ILE A 279 19.57 -11.38 -7.28
C ILE A 279 19.62 -10.50 -8.52
N GLN A 280 18.53 -9.75 -8.80
CA GLN A 280 18.42 -8.93 -10.00
C GLN A 280 18.75 -7.45 -9.74
N ASN A 281 18.81 -7.03 -8.47
CA ASN A 281 18.92 -5.63 -8.07
C ASN A 281 17.77 -4.77 -8.65
N GLU A 282 16.57 -5.34 -8.69
CA GLU A 282 15.36 -4.75 -9.23
C GLU A 282 14.26 -4.62 -8.17
N ALA A 283 13.46 -3.57 -8.27
CA ALA A 283 12.27 -3.39 -7.46
C ALA A 283 11.03 -3.99 -8.12
N ILE A 284 10.03 -4.38 -7.32
CA ILE A 284 8.68 -4.68 -7.78
C ILE A 284 7.93 -3.38 -8.07
N LEU A 285 7.93 -2.45 -7.11
CA LEU A 285 7.29 -1.15 -7.22
C LEU A 285 8.05 -0.13 -6.40
N GLN A 286 8.19 1.06 -6.96
CA GLN A 286 8.79 2.24 -6.35
C GLN A 286 8.01 3.49 -6.79
N PRO A 287 8.03 4.59 -6.04
CA PRO A 287 7.40 5.83 -6.46
C PRO A 287 8.20 6.56 -7.56
N TRP A 288 8.32 5.96 -8.75
CA TRP A 288 9.12 6.49 -9.87
C TRP A 288 8.66 7.86 -10.37
N GLN A 289 7.38 8.19 -10.18
CA GLN A 289 6.80 9.50 -10.54
C GLN A 289 6.79 10.49 -9.37
N GLY A 290 7.35 10.08 -8.21
CA GLY A 290 7.26 10.87 -6.99
C GLY A 290 5.88 10.81 -6.33
N ARG A 291 5.60 11.72 -5.40
CA ARG A 291 4.33 11.81 -4.69
C ARG A 291 3.31 12.62 -5.52
N ILE A 292 2.65 11.98 -6.48
CA ILE A 292 1.58 12.60 -7.27
C ILE A 292 0.20 12.40 -6.65
N ALA A 293 0.02 11.36 -5.86
CA ALA A 293 -1.19 11.05 -5.11
C ALA A 293 -0.85 10.72 -3.65
N ASP A 294 -1.79 11.00 -2.75
CA ASP A 294 -1.72 10.60 -1.35
C ASP A 294 -3.12 10.32 -0.83
N VAL A 295 -3.23 9.79 0.39
CA VAL A 295 -4.50 9.42 1.01
C VAL A 295 -4.83 10.36 2.14
N TYR A 296 -5.92 11.10 2.02
CA TYR A 296 -6.31 12.16 2.94
C TYR A 296 -7.45 11.73 3.86
N ALA A 297 -7.46 12.30 5.07
CA ALA A 297 -8.42 11.98 6.12
C ALA A 297 -9.77 12.68 5.87
N PHE A 298 -10.85 11.90 5.81
CA PHE A 298 -12.23 12.37 5.71
C PHE A 298 -13.03 11.89 6.93
N ALA A 299 -13.88 12.75 7.48
CA ALA A 299 -14.61 12.45 8.72
C ALA A 299 -15.70 11.40 8.51
N LYS A 300 -15.73 10.33 9.37
CA LYS A 300 -16.78 9.30 9.37
C LYS A 300 -18.13 9.80 9.90
N SER A 301 -18.09 10.83 10.75
CA SER A 301 -19.25 11.48 11.37
C SER A 301 -18.93 12.95 11.64
N ASP A 302 -19.89 13.69 12.15
CA ASP A 302 -19.62 15.04 12.68
C ASP A 302 -18.70 14.92 13.90
N ILE A 303 -17.57 15.62 13.87
CA ILE A 303 -16.54 15.61 14.92
C ILE A 303 -16.52 17.00 15.56
N VAL A 304 -16.61 17.05 16.88
CA VAL A 304 -16.53 18.31 17.64
C VAL A 304 -15.09 18.67 17.96
N ALA A 305 -14.85 19.94 18.25
CA ALA A 305 -13.55 20.40 18.76
C ALA A 305 -13.15 19.64 20.03
N GLU A 306 -11.85 19.57 20.31
CA GLU A 306 -11.25 18.88 21.46
C GLU A 306 -11.49 17.34 21.48
N THR A 307 -11.75 16.75 20.28
CA THR A 307 -11.82 15.29 20.14
C THR A 307 -10.42 14.73 19.89
N PRO A 308 -9.92 13.76 20.70
CA PRO A 308 -8.65 13.09 20.46
C PRO A 308 -8.74 12.14 19.26
N ILE A 309 -7.68 12.09 18.47
CA ILE A 309 -7.54 11.21 17.30
C ILE A 309 -6.42 10.21 17.63
N PRO A 310 -6.74 9.07 18.23
CA PRO A 310 -5.71 8.09 18.59
C PRO A 310 -5.13 7.33 17.38
N HIS A 311 -5.93 7.21 16.32
CA HIS A 311 -5.55 6.54 15.08
C HIS A 311 -6.19 7.22 13.87
N GLY A 312 -5.41 7.46 12.83
CA GLY A 312 -5.91 7.87 11.52
C GLY A 312 -6.39 6.66 10.73
N ILE A 313 -5.49 5.71 10.48
CA ILE A 313 -5.76 4.51 9.68
C ILE A 313 -6.51 3.48 10.53
N GLY A 314 -7.72 3.14 10.10
CA GLY A 314 -8.60 2.20 10.82
C GLY A 314 -9.16 2.73 12.14
N GLY A 315 -8.99 4.03 12.42
CA GLY A 315 -9.58 4.70 13.57
C GLY A 315 -11.08 4.96 13.42
N ASP A 316 -11.72 5.39 14.50
CA ASP A 316 -13.18 5.56 14.56
C ASP A 316 -13.65 6.88 13.95
N HIS A 317 -12.75 7.83 13.74
CA HIS A 317 -13.11 9.20 13.35
C HIS A 317 -12.92 9.50 11.86
N PHE A 318 -11.95 8.85 11.20
CA PHE A 318 -11.59 9.16 9.82
C PHE A 318 -11.46 7.91 8.97
N TYR A 319 -11.70 8.08 7.66
CA TYR A 319 -11.38 7.13 6.61
C TYR A 319 -10.52 7.83 5.55
N GLY A 320 -9.73 7.08 4.80
CA GLY A 320 -8.80 7.60 3.81
C GLY A 320 -9.36 7.58 2.40
N LEU A 321 -9.21 8.69 1.66
CA LEU A 321 -9.49 8.76 0.23
C LEU A 321 -8.26 9.25 -0.53
N VAL A 322 -7.91 8.55 -1.61
CA VAL A 322 -6.85 8.95 -2.54
C VAL A 322 -7.26 10.20 -3.32
N ALA A 323 -6.36 11.15 -3.42
CA ALA A 323 -6.53 12.37 -4.21
C ALA A 323 -5.18 12.83 -4.77
N SER A 324 -5.22 13.78 -5.73
CA SER A 324 -4.02 14.48 -6.19
C SER A 324 -3.31 15.16 -5.01
N ALA A 325 -2.02 14.88 -4.84
CA ALA A 325 -1.22 15.45 -3.77
C ALA A 325 -1.11 16.97 -3.90
N GLU A 326 -0.88 17.49 -5.10
CA GLU A 326 -0.77 18.93 -5.36
C GLU A 326 -2.06 19.69 -4.99
N GLU A 327 -3.22 19.15 -5.42
CA GLU A 327 -4.51 19.79 -5.16
C GLU A 327 -4.87 19.77 -3.66
N ALA A 328 -4.69 18.64 -3.00
CA ALA A 328 -5.04 18.46 -1.60
C ALA A 328 -4.09 19.23 -0.67
N ASP A 329 -2.80 19.24 -0.95
CA ASP A 329 -1.81 20.01 -0.18
C ASP A 329 -2.09 21.52 -0.29
N THR A 330 -2.47 22.01 -1.47
CA THR A 330 -2.89 23.40 -1.67
C THR A 330 -4.12 23.77 -0.80
N LYS A 331 -5.02 22.80 -0.57
CA LYS A 331 -6.20 22.96 0.29
C LYS A 331 -5.89 22.71 1.77
N GLY A 332 -4.65 22.37 2.12
CA GLY A 332 -4.21 22.10 3.48
C GLY A 332 -4.78 20.81 4.08
N TRP A 333 -5.15 19.83 3.25
CA TRP A 333 -5.66 18.54 3.72
C TRP A 333 -4.55 17.73 4.41
N ILE A 334 -4.93 16.93 5.41
CA ILE A 334 -3.98 16.11 6.17
C ILE A 334 -3.94 14.70 5.57
N PRO A 335 -2.76 14.22 5.14
CA PRO A 335 -2.57 12.81 4.84
C PRO A 335 -2.93 11.94 6.04
N ILE A 336 -3.81 10.96 5.86
CA ILE A 336 -4.37 10.17 6.97
C ILE A 336 -3.28 9.43 7.77
N ALA A 337 -2.22 8.99 7.09
CA ALA A 337 -1.09 8.30 7.70
C ALA A 337 -0.33 9.17 8.73
N LEU A 338 -0.38 10.51 8.60
CA LEU A 338 0.27 11.42 9.55
C LEU A 338 -0.50 11.56 10.88
N LEU A 339 -1.71 11.01 10.96
CA LEU A 339 -2.48 10.95 12.20
C LEU A 339 -2.12 9.72 13.05
N ASP A 340 -1.26 8.81 12.56
CA ASP A 340 -0.75 7.64 13.27
C ASP A 340 0.66 7.89 13.86
N GLY A 341 0.89 9.08 14.40
CA GLY A 341 2.12 9.42 15.11
C GLY A 341 2.30 8.57 16.38
N GLU A 342 3.53 8.12 16.61
CA GLU A 342 3.86 7.29 17.79
C GLU A 342 4.04 8.11 19.08
N MET A 343 4.27 9.40 18.95
CA MET A 343 4.67 10.26 20.08
C MET A 343 3.50 11.04 20.67
N GLU A 344 2.57 11.50 19.87
CA GLU A 344 1.46 12.35 20.27
C GLU A 344 0.23 12.13 19.39
N SER A 345 -0.91 11.84 20.00
CA SER A 345 -2.19 11.77 19.30
C SER A 345 -2.65 13.16 18.90
N ALA A 346 -3.14 13.29 17.68
CA ALA A 346 -3.75 14.53 17.22
C ALA A 346 -5.01 14.88 18.04
N LEU A 347 -5.26 16.18 18.22
CA LEU A 347 -6.45 16.71 18.89
C LEU A 347 -7.14 17.71 17.98
N THR A 348 -8.44 17.56 17.78
CA THR A 348 -9.21 18.52 16.96
C THR A 348 -9.30 19.87 17.63
N ARG A 349 -9.08 20.95 16.88
CA ARG A 349 -9.20 22.33 17.33
C ARG A 349 -10.57 22.94 17.00
N SER A 350 -11.20 22.46 15.93
CA SER A 350 -12.48 22.92 15.45
C SER A 350 -13.34 21.76 14.95
N ASN A 351 -14.64 22.01 14.79
CA ASN A 351 -15.58 21.01 14.29
C ASN A 351 -15.28 20.64 12.84
N THR A 352 -15.43 19.35 12.51
CA THR A 352 -15.37 18.84 11.14
C THR A 352 -16.66 18.08 10.86
N SER A 353 -17.37 18.46 9.79
CA SER A 353 -18.60 17.77 9.41
C SER A 353 -18.32 16.43 8.74
N LYS A 354 -19.28 15.52 8.83
CA LYS A 354 -19.22 14.23 8.15
C LYS A 354 -18.86 14.40 6.66
N ASP A 355 -18.02 13.51 6.15
CA ASP A 355 -17.53 13.48 4.77
C ASP A 355 -16.70 14.70 4.33
N GLN A 356 -16.34 15.58 5.25
CA GLN A 356 -15.41 16.68 4.98
C GLN A 356 -13.96 16.26 5.25
N PRO A 357 -13.01 16.77 4.46
CA PRO A 357 -11.60 16.51 4.69
C PRO A 357 -11.11 17.21 5.96
N LEU A 358 -10.25 16.54 6.72
CA LEU A 358 -9.52 17.14 7.81
C LEU A 358 -8.39 18.01 7.25
N THR A 359 -8.24 19.22 7.77
CA THR A 359 -7.17 20.15 7.39
C THR A 359 -6.28 20.50 8.58
N TRP A 360 -5.09 21.03 8.30
CA TRP A 360 -4.17 21.50 9.35
C TRP A 360 -4.78 22.57 10.26
N ASP A 361 -5.75 23.35 9.77
CA ASP A 361 -6.47 24.33 10.57
C ASP A 361 -7.49 23.70 11.54
N HIS A 362 -7.88 22.45 11.30
CA HIS A 362 -8.84 21.72 12.14
C HIS A 362 -8.20 21.02 13.34
N ILE A 363 -6.88 20.97 13.44
CA ILE A 363 -6.17 20.31 14.55
C ILE A 363 -5.27 21.27 15.31
N HIS A 364 -4.98 20.95 16.56
CA HIS A 364 -3.94 21.64 17.31
C HIS A 364 -2.57 21.31 16.72
N PRO A 365 -1.58 22.23 16.79
CA PRO A 365 -0.22 21.95 16.32
C PRO A 365 0.36 20.71 17.01
N ILE A 366 0.85 19.76 16.22
CA ILE A 366 1.45 18.54 16.70
C ILE A 366 2.99 18.65 16.57
N SER A 367 3.71 18.33 17.65
CA SER A 367 5.17 18.28 17.65
C SER A 367 5.68 16.85 17.49
N ASP A 368 5.28 16.18 16.42
CA ASP A 368 5.69 14.82 16.10
C ASP A 368 6.89 14.79 15.13
N PRO A 369 7.91 13.94 15.39
CA PRO A 369 9.07 13.80 14.49
C PRO A 369 8.70 13.35 13.09
N MET A 370 7.69 12.47 12.94
CA MET A 370 7.20 11.98 11.67
C MET A 370 6.64 13.13 10.81
N ILE A 371 5.80 13.98 11.39
CA ILE A 371 5.22 15.14 10.70
C ILE A 371 6.30 16.13 10.30
N ARG A 372 7.26 16.42 11.19
CA ARG A 372 8.41 17.30 10.86
C ARG A 372 9.24 16.73 9.71
N GLN A 373 9.52 15.43 9.72
CA GLN A 373 10.26 14.77 8.66
C GLN A 373 9.52 14.83 7.33
N PHE A 374 8.21 14.56 7.33
CA PHE A 374 7.36 14.65 6.15
C PHE A 374 7.41 16.06 5.52
N HIS A 375 7.25 17.12 6.30
CA HIS A 375 7.34 18.49 5.78
C HIS A 375 8.74 18.90 5.30
N THR A 376 9.79 18.22 5.74
CA THR A 376 11.16 18.48 5.27
C THR A 376 11.36 17.95 3.85
N ILE A 377 10.66 16.88 3.48
CA ILE A 377 10.74 16.23 2.16
C ILE A 377 10.01 17.06 1.09
N GLN A 378 8.96 17.78 1.47
CA GLN A 378 8.13 18.56 0.54
C GLN A 378 8.71 19.92 0.15
N LYS A 379 9.81 20.31 0.77
CA LYS A 379 10.55 21.56 0.44
C LYS A 379 11.68 21.30 -0.54
#